data_d732ea84258b920c141fbc6c027351c4
#
_entry.id   d732ea84258b920c141fbc6c027351c4
#
_cell.length_a   1.000
_cell.length_b   1.000
_cell.length_c   1.000
_cell.angle_alpha   90.00
_cell.angle_beta   90.00
_cell.angle_gamma   90.00
#
_symmetry.space_group_name_H-M   'P 1'
#
loop_
_entity.id
_entity.type
_entity.pdbx_description
1 polymer ?
#
loop_
_entity_poly.entity_id
_entity_poly.type
_entity_poly.pdbx_seq_one_letter_code
_entity_poly.pdbx_strand_id
1 'polypeptide(L)'
;HYMGLKTGLPTSKLTQKLEQNEFKLSSLLEITKAINNNVPIQTILKIFEYIIREQLGISKLILYTNNQVKWDCILHFGSRGLNKKINVDKELSHIQEITVIESSSIETLNSFDVVIPIIHKKNPIAYLLIGDLEEELFNISPGLKHMPFIQTLASIIVVAIENKRFSNEILEQEINNKEMELAGEMQKLLFPVDLPSNQQLDVAARYESKHLVGG
;
A
#
# COMPACT_ATOMS: atom_id res chain seq x y z
N HIS A 1 65.13 -8.85 9.93
CA HIS A 1 64.09 -7.88 9.53
C HIS A 1 62.91 -8.61 8.91
N TYR A 2 61.92 -8.93 9.73
CA TYR A 2 60.63 -9.37 9.23
C TYR A 2 59.68 -8.15 9.25
N MET A 3 59.32 -7.70 8.08
CA MET A 3 58.31 -6.65 7.87
C MET A 3 56.93 -7.35 7.95
N GLY A 4 56.24 -7.16 9.07
CA GLY A 4 54.85 -7.62 9.25
C GLY A 4 53.90 -6.75 8.44
N LEU A 5 53.39 -7.30 7.35
CA LEU A 5 52.30 -6.69 6.57
C LEU A 5 51.03 -6.71 7.39
N LYS A 6 50.57 -5.54 7.85
CA LYS A 6 49.21 -5.32 8.39
C LYS A 6 48.20 -5.43 7.26
N THR A 7 47.62 -6.61 7.08
CA THR A 7 46.47 -6.86 6.19
C THR A 7 45.17 -6.91 7.01
N GLY A 8 44.79 -5.82 7.65
CA GLY A 8 43.64 -5.79 8.55
C GLY A 8 42.46 -4.90 8.13
N LEU A 9 42.42 -4.32 6.92
CA LEU A 9 41.42 -3.31 6.58
C LEU A 9 40.40 -3.60 5.44
N PRO A 10 40.60 -4.53 4.51
CA PRO A 10 39.55 -4.79 3.51
C PRO A 10 38.48 -5.79 3.94
N THR A 11 38.82 -6.74 4.83
CA THR A 11 37.86 -7.79 5.25
C THR A 11 36.69 -7.28 6.08
N SER A 12 36.89 -6.32 6.97
CA SER A 12 35.83 -5.80 7.82
C SER A 12 34.74 -5.02 7.01
N LYS A 13 35.15 -4.23 6.02
CA LYS A 13 34.20 -3.51 5.15
C LYS A 13 33.41 -4.47 4.23
N LEU A 14 34.03 -5.53 3.76
CA LEU A 14 33.37 -6.53 2.93
C LEU A 14 32.35 -7.34 3.74
N THR A 15 32.73 -7.77 4.93
CA THR A 15 31.85 -8.49 5.87
C THR A 15 30.64 -7.63 6.23
N GLN A 16 30.84 -6.37 6.57
CA GLN A 16 29.76 -5.44 6.91
C GLN A 16 28.80 -5.22 5.71
N LYS A 17 29.32 -5.14 4.47
CA LYS A 17 28.47 -5.06 3.28
C LYS A 17 27.66 -6.33 3.04
N LEU A 18 28.26 -7.49 3.29
CA LEU A 18 27.57 -8.77 3.18
C LEU A 18 26.42 -8.86 4.19
N GLU A 19 26.68 -8.57 5.45
CA GLU A 19 25.67 -8.56 6.51
C GLU A 19 24.50 -7.61 6.19
N GLN A 20 24.80 -6.39 5.68
CA GLN A 20 23.76 -5.45 5.25
C GLN A 20 22.95 -5.99 4.08
N ASN A 21 23.57 -6.64 3.11
CA ASN A 21 22.86 -7.22 1.97
C ASN A 21 22.02 -8.43 2.37
N GLU A 22 22.54 -9.29 3.24
CA GLU A 22 21.80 -10.41 3.81
C GLU A 22 20.57 -9.93 4.60
N PHE A 23 20.72 -8.90 5.42
CA PHE A 23 19.61 -8.27 6.13
C PHE A 23 18.53 -7.76 5.16
N LYS A 24 18.92 -7.00 4.13
CA LYS A 24 17.98 -6.48 3.13
C LYS A 24 17.24 -7.59 2.41
N LEU A 25 17.97 -8.64 2.00
CA LEU A 25 17.40 -9.79 1.31
C LEU A 25 16.44 -10.57 2.21
N SER A 26 16.83 -10.84 3.45
CA SER A 26 15.97 -11.55 4.42
C SER A 26 14.69 -10.79 4.73
N SER A 27 14.76 -9.46 4.88
CA SER A 27 13.59 -8.60 5.11
C SER A 27 12.61 -8.63 3.92
N LEU A 28 13.13 -8.57 2.69
CA LEU A 28 12.31 -8.68 1.48
C LEU A 28 11.63 -10.06 1.39
N LEU A 29 12.37 -11.13 1.70
CA LEU A 29 11.84 -12.49 1.72
C LEU A 29 10.77 -12.68 2.79
N GLU A 30 10.96 -12.11 3.98
CA GLU A 30 9.98 -12.18 5.07
C GLU A 30 8.64 -11.53 4.67
N ILE A 31 8.69 -10.29 4.16
CA ILE A 31 7.49 -9.59 3.68
C ILE A 31 6.83 -10.35 2.53
N THR A 32 7.61 -10.83 1.56
CA THR A 32 7.07 -11.57 0.42
C THR A 32 6.40 -12.88 0.85
N LYS A 33 6.99 -13.60 1.80
CA LYS A 33 6.39 -14.82 2.38
C LYS A 33 5.08 -14.50 3.10
N ALA A 34 5.05 -13.41 3.88
CA ALA A 34 3.83 -12.98 4.58
C ALA A 34 2.70 -12.66 3.58
N ILE A 35 3.01 -11.97 2.48
CA ILE A 35 2.05 -11.66 1.42
C ILE A 35 1.55 -12.95 0.76
N ASN A 36 2.45 -13.85 0.34
CA ASN A 36 2.09 -15.10 -0.33
C ASN A 36 1.26 -16.05 0.55
N ASN A 37 1.47 -15.99 1.86
CA ASN A 37 0.70 -16.76 2.84
C ASN A 37 -0.62 -16.07 3.23
N ASN A 38 -1.04 -15.02 2.53
CA ASN A 38 -2.24 -14.24 2.82
C ASN A 38 -2.35 -13.74 4.27
N VAL A 39 -1.22 -13.45 4.89
CA VAL A 39 -1.18 -12.88 6.24
C VAL A 39 -1.99 -11.57 6.27
N PRO A 40 -2.74 -11.28 7.34
CA PRO A 40 -3.48 -10.03 7.45
C PRO A 40 -2.61 -8.80 7.24
N ILE A 41 -3.13 -7.79 6.53
CA ILE A 41 -2.41 -6.56 6.19
C ILE A 41 -1.82 -5.90 7.44
N GLN A 42 -2.56 -5.87 8.53
CA GLN A 42 -2.10 -5.30 9.81
C GLN A 42 -0.85 -6.00 10.35
N THR A 43 -0.73 -7.31 10.13
CA THR A 43 0.47 -8.06 10.52
C THR A 43 1.64 -7.74 9.59
N ILE A 44 1.41 -7.61 8.29
CA ILE A 44 2.44 -7.19 7.32
C ILE A 44 2.96 -5.79 7.67
N LEU A 45 2.06 -4.86 8.01
CA LEU A 45 2.44 -3.50 8.45
C LEU A 45 3.24 -3.51 9.76
N LYS A 46 2.94 -4.42 10.69
CA LYS A 46 3.75 -4.59 11.92
C LYS A 46 5.14 -5.13 11.63
N ILE A 47 5.28 -6.06 10.68
CA ILE A 47 6.59 -6.56 10.24
C ILE A 47 7.38 -5.40 9.62
N PHE A 48 6.74 -4.61 8.76
CA PHE A 48 7.36 -3.42 8.16
C PHE A 48 7.79 -2.41 9.23
N GLU A 49 6.91 -2.07 10.17
CA GLU A 49 7.23 -1.20 11.30
C GLU A 49 8.44 -1.70 12.08
N TYR A 50 8.49 -3.00 12.39
CA TYR A 50 9.61 -3.61 13.11
C TYR A 50 10.92 -3.46 12.33
N ILE A 51 10.93 -3.73 11.02
CA ILE A 51 12.11 -3.58 10.18
C ILE A 51 12.59 -2.12 10.19
N ILE A 52 11.69 -1.18 9.98
CA ILE A 52 12.04 0.24 9.88
C ILE A 52 12.49 0.80 11.23
N ARG A 53 11.76 0.48 12.29
CA ARG A 53 11.99 1.05 13.61
C ARG A 53 13.13 0.39 14.35
N GLU A 54 13.09 -0.95 14.47
CA GLU A 54 14.04 -1.68 15.31
C GLU A 54 15.33 -2.06 14.57
N GLN A 55 15.25 -2.33 13.28
CA GLN A 55 16.40 -2.77 12.50
C GLN A 55 17.14 -1.61 11.81
N LEU A 56 16.40 -0.59 11.37
CA LEU A 56 16.98 0.59 10.72
C LEU A 56 17.09 1.81 11.64
N GLY A 57 16.56 1.76 12.87
CA GLY A 57 16.65 2.84 13.85
C GLY A 57 15.82 4.09 13.51
N ILE A 58 14.83 3.99 12.63
CA ILE A 58 14.00 5.13 12.24
C ILE A 58 12.88 5.30 13.27
N SER A 59 12.84 6.47 13.91
CA SER A 59 11.92 6.72 15.03
C SER A 59 10.61 7.41 14.62
N LYS A 60 10.53 7.97 13.40
CA LYS A 60 9.35 8.69 12.90
C LYS A 60 9.02 8.28 11.48
N LEU A 61 7.76 7.88 11.27
CA LEU A 61 7.27 7.47 9.95
C LEU A 61 5.77 7.72 9.83
N ILE A 62 5.34 8.07 8.61
CA ILE A 62 3.95 8.04 8.17
C ILE A 62 3.90 7.40 6.78
N LEU A 63 2.95 6.47 6.58
CA LEU A 63 2.66 5.88 5.28
C LEU A 63 1.20 6.17 4.91
N TYR A 64 1.04 6.93 3.83
CA TYR A 64 -0.25 7.17 3.20
C TYR A 64 -0.42 6.31 1.96
N THR A 65 -1.64 5.83 1.73
CA THR A 65 -2.04 5.18 0.48
C THR A 65 -3.28 5.85 -0.10
N ASN A 66 -3.38 5.86 -1.42
CA ASN A 66 -4.55 6.36 -2.12
C ASN A 66 -5.52 5.19 -2.40
N ASN A 67 -6.75 5.29 -1.90
CA ASN A 67 -7.79 4.31 -2.18
C ASN A 67 -8.69 4.69 -3.38
N GLN A 68 -8.20 5.53 -4.30
CA GLN A 68 -8.89 6.11 -5.45
C GLN A 68 -9.91 7.20 -5.11
N VAL A 69 -10.33 7.33 -3.86
CA VAL A 69 -11.27 8.35 -3.37
C VAL A 69 -10.55 9.37 -2.49
N LYS A 70 -9.69 8.90 -1.62
CA LYS A 70 -8.95 9.72 -0.65
C LYS A 70 -7.62 9.07 -0.26
N TRP A 71 -6.80 9.86 0.42
CA TRP A 71 -5.58 9.38 1.05
C TRP A 71 -5.87 8.90 2.48
N ASP A 72 -5.50 7.67 2.76
CA ASP A 72 -5.60 7.05 4.08
C ASP A 72 -4.22 6.82 4.67
N CYS A 73 -4.06 7.19 5.95
CA CYS A 73 -2.87 6.86 6.70
C CYS A 73 -2.98 5.42 7.21
N ILE A 74 -2.20 4.50 6.64
CA ILE A 74 -2.26 3.07 6.99
C ILE A 74 -1.24 2.64 8.03
N LEU A 75 -0.17 3.43 8.23
CA LEU A 75 0.84 3.21 9.26
C LEU A 75 1.41 4.55 9.72
N HIS A 76 1.59 4.73 10.99
CA HIS A 76 2.35 5.85 11.54
C HIS A 76 2.92 5.52 12.92
N PHE A 77 4.09 6.04 13.21
CA PHE A 77 4.69 6.07 14.53
C PHE A 77 5.58 7.30 14.68
N GLY A 78 5.81 7.76 15.91
CA GLY A 78 6.60 8.96 16.21
C GLY A 78 6.04 10.28 15.67
N SER A 79 4.91 10.27 14.97
CA SER A 79 4.38 11.43 14.25
C SER A 79 3.64 12.46 15.10
N ARG A 80 3.37 12.17 16.38
CA ARG A 80 2.70 13.07 17.35
C ARG A 80 1.44 13.76 16.81
N GLY A 81 0.65 13.04 16.01
CA GLY A 81 -0.61 13.54 15.43
C GLY A 81 -0.46 14.30 14.10
N LEU A 82 0.73 14.44 13.54
CA LEU A 82 0.96 15.07 12.23
C LEU A 82 0.30 14.31 11.09
N ASN A 83 0.13 13.00 11.24
CA ASN A 83 -0.58 12.15 10.28
C ASN A 83 -2.01 12.58 9.96
N LYS A 84 -2.65 13.39 10.83
CA LYS A 84 -3.99 13.95 10.63
C LYS A 84 -3.97 15.38 10.06
N LYS A 85 -2.83 16.04 10.07
CA LYS A 85 -2.68 17.44 9.67
C LYS A 85 -2.19 17.62 8.24
N ILE A 86 -1.43 16.64 7.71
CA ILE A 86 -0.85 16.71 6.37
C ILE A 86 -1.95 16.48 5.33
N ASN A 87 -2.07 17.43 4.41
CA ASN A 87 -2.93 17.31 3.24
C ASN A 87 -2.10 16.76 2.07
N VAL A 88 -2.22 15.46 1.80
CA VAL A 88 -1.40 14.77 0.81
C VAL A 88 -1.57 15.35 -0.59
N ASP A 89 -2.79 15.69 -1.02
CA ASP A 89 -3.05 16.24 -2.35
C ASP A 89 -2.39 17.60 -2.57
N LYS A 90 -2.36 18.45 -1.54
CA LYS A 90 -1.78 19.79 -1.62
C LYS A 90 -0.28 19.81 -1.38
N GLU A 91 0.17 18.97 -0.45
CA GLU A 91 1.52 19.07 0.09
C GLU A 91 2.50 18.08 -0.56
N LEU A 92 2.02 16.92 -1.04
CA LEU A 92 2.89 15.84 -1.52
C LEU A 92 2.71 15.50 -3.00
N SER A 93 1.58 15.85 -3.63
CA SER A 93 1.26 15.39 -5.00
C SER A 93 2.28 15.79 -6.08
N HIS A 94 3.05 16.85 -5.85
CA HIS A 94 4.09 17.32 -6.75
C HIS A 94 5.41 16.53 -6.63
N ILE A 95 5.56 15.72 -5.56
CA ILE A 95 6.77 14.96 -5.29
C ILE A 95 6.72 13.64 -6.05
N GLN A 96 7.61 13.47 -7.03
CA GLN A 96 7.67 12.30 -7.92
C GLN A 96 8.91 11.44 -7.67
N GLU A 97 9.89 11.94 -6.90
CA GLU A 97 11.13 11.26 -6.59
C GLU A 97 11.42 11.36 -5.09
N ILE A 98 12.34 10.54 -4.60
CA ILE A 98 12.81 10.62 -3.21
C ILE A 98 13.33 12.02 -2.98
N THR A 99 12.70 12.76 -2.08
CA THR A 99 13.01 14.16 -1.80
C THR A 99 13.42 14.33 -0.35
N VAL A 100 14.60 14.92 -0.16
CA VAL A 100 15.09 15.35 1.16
C VAL A 100 14.48 16.71 1.49
N ILE A 101 13.93 16.85 2.68
CA ILE A 101 13.32 18.09 3.16
C ILE A 101 14.37 18.84 3.98
N GLU A 102 15.08 19.78 3.37
CA GLU A 102 16.03 20.64 4.09
C GLU A 102 15.30 21.80 4.79
N SER A 103 14.32 22.40 4.09
CA SER A 103 13.39 23.38 4.64
C SER A 103 12.16 23.46 3.75
N SER A 104 10.97 23.38 4.34
CA SER A 104 9.72 23.51 3.63
C SER A 104 8.96 24.75 4.09
N SER A 105 8.28 25.44 3.17
CA SER A 105 7.30 26.47 3.51
C SER A 105 6.08 25.90 4.26
N ILE A 106 5.95 24.58 4.27
CA ILE A 106 4.86 23.83 4.92
C ILE A 106 5.37 23.35 6.27
N GLU A 107 4.88 23.95 7.35
CA GLU A 107 5.32 23.69 8.72
C GLU A 107 5.22 22.22 9.11
N THR A 108 4.17 21.52 8.64
CA THR A 108 3.94 20.10 8.92
C THR A 108 5.03 19.20 8.35
N LEU A 109 5.59 19.56 7.17
CA LEU A 109 6.64 18.79 6.51
C LEU A 109 8.02 19.01 7.13
N ASN A 110 8.27 20.16 7.76
CA ASN A 110 9.53 20.44 8.44
C ASN A 110 9.86 19.48 9.61
N SER A 111 8.89 18.69 10.02
CA SER A 111 9.10 17.62 11.02
C SER A 111 9.60 16.31 10.43
N PHE A 112 9.80 16.25 9.11
CA PHE A 112 10.26 15.06 8.39
C PHE A 112 11.52 15.41 7.59
N ASP A 113 12.36 14.42 7.38
CA ASP A 113 13.64 14.59 6.70
C ASP A 113 13.55 14.13 5.24
N VAL A 114 12.71 13.15 4.95
CA VAL A 114 12.60 12.55 3.61
C VAL A 114 11.16 12.21 3.29
N VAL A 115 10.76 12.48 2.04
CA VAL A 115 9.52 11.98 1.42
C VAL A 115 9.90 11.00 0.33
N ILE A 116 9.30 9.80 0.38
CA ILE A 116 9.49 8.74 -0.60
C ILE A 116 8.14 8.48 -1.28
N PRO A 117 7.97 8.85 -2.55
CA PRO A 117 6.79 8.49 -3.33
C PRO A 117 6.87 7.02 -3.77
N ILE A 118 5.74 6.35 -3.78
CA ILE A 118 5.57 5.03 -4.35
C ILE A 118 4.71 5.19 -5.60
N ILE A 119 5.34 5.02 -6.75
CA ILE A 119 4.76 5.28 -8.06
C ILE A 119 4.34 3.96 -8.71
N HIS A 120 3.12 3.91 -9.21
CA HIS A 120 2.63 2.83 -10.06
C HIS A 120 2.02 3.42 -11.33
N LYS A 121 2.45 2.94 -12.51
CA LYS A 121 1.96 3.42 -13.83
C LYS A 121 1.95 4.95 -13.94
N LYS A 122 3.04 5.62 -13.49
CA LYS A 122 3.25 7.07 -13.49
C LYS A 122 2.41 7.86 -12.47
N ASN A 123 1.58 7.22 -11.68
CA ASN A 123 0.80 7.88 -10.63
C ASN A 123 1.31 7.49 -9.24
N PRO A 124 1.39 8.41 -8.29
CA PRO A 124 1.70 8.08 -6.92
C PRO A 124 0.51 7.35 -6.28
N ILE A 125 0.77 6.16 -5.78
CA ILE A 125 -0.20 5.33 -5.06
C ILE A 125 0.01 5.37 -3.55
N ALA A 126 1.20 5.80 -3.11
CA ALA A 126 1.50 5.99 -1.70
C ALA A 126 2.60 7.04 -1.51
N TYR A 127 2.65 7.61 -0.31
CA TYR A 127 3.73 8.47 0.17
C TYR A 127 4.22 7.98 1.53
N LEU A 128 5.52 7.82 1.65
CA LEU A 128 6.19 7.49 2.89
C LEU A 128 7.00 8.70 3.36
N LEU A 129 6.70 9.19 4.54
CA LEU A 129 7.43 10.28 5.19
C LEU A 129 8.26 9.69 6.32
N ILE A 130 9.54 10.06 6.36
CA ILE A 130 10.50 9.61 7.37
C ILE A 130 11.10 10.83 8.03
N GLY A 131 11.21 10.78 9.35
CA GLY A 131 11.84 11.85 10.14
C GLY A 131 12.66 11.31 11.29
N ASP A 132 13.32 12.23 11.99
CA ASP A 132 14.24 11.96 13.08
C ASP A 132 15.38 11.01 12.66
N LEU A 133 15.90 11.22 11.44
CA LEU A 133 17.13 10.56 11.01
C LEU A 133 18.29 11.18 11.77
N GLU A 134 19.13 10.36 12.41
CA GLU A 134 20.31 10.84 13.09
C GLU A 134 21.25 11.56 12.10
N GLU A 135 21.81 12.73 12.50
CA GLU A 135 22.70 13.53 11.64
C GLU A 135 23.92 12.75 11.12
N GLU A 136 24.40 11.76 11.86
CA GLU A 136 25.45 10.86 11.41
C GLU A 136 25.06 10.03 10.16
N LEU A 137 23.76 9.85 9.92
CA LEU A 137 23.24 9.21 8.71
C LEU A 137 23.24 10.15 7.49
N PHE A 138 23.28 11.48 7.71
CA PHE A 138 23.35 12.50 6.65
C PHE A 138 24.77 12.84 6.20
N ASN A 139 25.80 12.58 7.01
CA ASN A 139 27.18 12.79 6.59
C ASN A 139 27.59 11.77 5.52
N ILE A 140 27.09 12.07 4.30
CA ILE A 140 27.45 11.42 3.05
C ILE A 140 27.36 9.91 3.13
N SER A 141 26.11 9.45 3.16
CA SER A 141 25.66 8.24 2.50
C SER A 141 25.26 6.95 3.21
N PRO A 142 25.34 6.65 4.49
CA PRO A 142 24.70 5.41 4.95
C PRO A 142 23.17 5.47 4.94
N GLY A 143 22.56 6.58 5.40
CA GLY A 143 21.10 6.72 5.50
C GLY A 143 20.41 6.77 4.14
N LEU A 144 20.93 7.59 3.22
CA LEU A 144 20.42 7.65 1.84
C LEU A 144 20.58 6.32 1.09
N LYS A 145 21.55 5.48 1.46
CA LYS A 145 21.71 4.13 0.89
C LYS A 145 20.57 3.17 1.26
N HIS A 146 19.87 3.43 2.36
CA HIS A 146 18.72 2.61 2.75
C HIS A 146 17.41 3.09 2.13
N MET A 147 17.32 4.32 1.62
CA MET A 147 16.08 4.86 1.05
C MET A 147 15.53 4.04 -0.12
N PRO A 148 16.33 3.60 -1.12
CA PRO A 148 15.84 2.71 -2.17
C PRO A 148 15.35 1.36 -1.65
N PHE A 149 15.96 0.82 -0.61
CA PHE A 149 15.51 -0.41 0.03
C PHE A 149 14.17 -0.20 0.73
N ILE A 150 14.03 0.87 1.50
CA ILE A 150 12.78 1.23 2.19
C ILE A 150 11.67 1.47 1.16
N GLN A 151 11.97 2.20 0.08
CA GLN A 151 11.03 2.42 -1.03
C GLN A 151 10.58 1.08 -1.65
N THR A 152 11.52 0.17 -1.92
CA THR A 152 11.21 -1.15 -2.48
C THR A 152 10.31 -1.94 -1.54
N LEU A 153 10.64 -1.98 -0.25
CA LEU A 153 9.87 -2.70 0.76
C LEU A 153 8.44 -2.14 0.87
N ALA A 154 8.31 -0.81 0.97
CA ALA A 154 7.03 -0.14 1.00
C ALA A 154 6.22 -0.36 -0.29
N SER A 155 6.88 -0.34 -1.46
CA SER A 155 6.25 -0.61 -2.75
C SER A 155 5.64 -2.00 -2.83
N ILE A 156 6.36 -3.02 -2.37
CA ILE A 156 5.87 -4.41 -2.34
C ILE A 156 4.61 -4.50 -1.46
N ILE A 157 4.63 -3.88 -0.29
CA ILE A 157 3.51 -3.89 0.65
C ILE A 157 2.30 -3.15 0.06
N VAL A 158 2.51 -1.94 -0.46
CA VAL A 158 1.43 -1.11 -1.02
C VAL A 158 0.78 -1.80 -2.21
N VAL A 159 1.57 -2.37 -3.13
CA VAL A 159 1.04 -3.13 -4.28
C VAL A 159 0.26 -4.36 -3.82
N ALA A 160 0.72 -5.07 -2.78
CA ALA A 160 -0.01 -6.21 -2.23
C ALA A 160 -1.36 -5.78 -1.60
N ILE A 161 -1.39 -4.64 -0.91
CA ILE A 161 -2.62 -4.05 -0.35
C ILE A 161 -3.61 -3.71 -1.47
N GLU A 162 -3.13 -3.04 -2.53
CA GLU A 162 -3.95 -2.68 -3.68
C GLU A 162 -4.50 -3.92 -4.40
N ASN A 163 -3.66 -4.92 -4.66
CA ASN A 163 -4.09 -6.17 -5.28
C ASN A 163 -5.17 -6.89 -4.46
N LYS A 164 -5.03 -6.93 -3.14
CA LYS A 164 -6.04 -7.53 -2.25
C LYS A 164 -7.35 -6.74 -2.26
N ARG A 165 -7.28 -5.41 -2.30
CA ARG A 165 -8.47 -4.56 -2.43
C ARG A 165 -9.20 -4.84 -3.74
N PHE A 166 -8.51 -4.83 -4.89
CA PHE A 166 -9.11 -5.14 -6.17
C PHE A 166 -9.75 -6.54 -6.22
N SER A 167 -9.08 -7.53 -5.64
CA SER A 167 -9.63 -8.88 -5.57
C SER A 167 -10.95 -8.93 -4.78
N ASN A 168 -11.03 -8.20 -3.67
CA ASN A 168 -12.24 -8.11 -2.86
C ASN A 168 -13.37 -7.37 -3.61
N GLU A 169 -13.05 -6.26 -4.28
CA GLU A 169 -14.01 -5.49 -5.07
C GLU A 169 -14.61 -6.34 -6.21
N ILE A 170 -13.78 -7.12 -6.91
CA ILE A 170 -14.25 -8.05 -7.95
C ILE A 170 -15.18 -9.11 -7.36
N LEU A 171 -14.81 -9.70 -6.22
CA LEU A 171 -15.62 -10.72 -5.56
C LEU A 171 -16.97 -10.16 -5.11
N GLU A 172 -17.01 -8.97 -4.56
CA GLU A 172 -18.26 -8.29 -4.19
C GLU A 172 -19.14 -8.01 -5.41
N GLN A 173 -18.56 -7.59 -6.53
CA GLN A 173 -19.29 -7.41 -7.78
C GLN A 173 -19.86 -8.71 -8.32
N GLU A 174 -19.11 -9.82 -8.25
CA GLU A 174 -19.59 -11.13 -8.66
C GLU A 174 -20.75 -11.63 -7.78
N ILE A 175 -20.66 -11.42 -6.46
CA ILE A 175 -21.74 -11.76 -5.52
C ILE A 175 -23.00 -10.95 -5.85
N ASN A 176 -22.87 -9.63 -5.99
CA ASN A 176 -23.98 -8.75 -6.33
C ASN A 176 -24.64 -9.13 -7.67
N ASN A 177 -23.86 -9.49 -8.68
CA ASN A 177 -24.37 -9.93 -9.98
C ASN A 177 -25.17 -11.23 -9.86
N LYS A 178 -24.66 -12.20 -9.07
CA LYS A 178 -25.39 -13.46 -8.82
C LYS A 178 -26.68 -13.25 -8.04
N GLU A 179 -26.68 -12.38 -7.04
CA GLU A 179 -27.89 -12.03 -6.30
C GLU A 179 -28.92 -11.39 -7.21
N MET A 180 -28.51 -10.49 -8.12
CA MET A 180 -29.40 -9.90 -9.11
C MET A 180 -29.95 -10.94 -10.11
N GLU A 181 -29.12 -11.88 -10.54
CA GLU A 181 -29.55 -12.99 -11.43
C GLU A 181 -30.60 -13.85 -10.75
N LEU A 182 -30.36 -14.27 -9.50
CA LEU A 182 -31.31 -15.05 -8.71
C LEU A 182 -32.62 -14.29 -8.45
N ALA A 183 -32.53 -13.00 -8.15
CA ALA A 183 -33.73 -12.16 -7.99
C ALA A 183 -34.54 -12.08 -9.28
N GLY A 184 -33.86 -11.97 -10.43
CA GLY A 184 -34.51 -11.98 -11.75
C GLY A 184 -35.18 -13.31 -12.07
N GLU A 185 -34.55 -14.44 -11.72
CA GLU A 185 -35.16 -15.77 -11.86
C GLU A 185 -36.39 -15.93 -10.96
N MET A 186 -36.30 -15.55 -9.68
CA MET A 186 -37.44 -15.58 -8.75
C MET A 186 -38.58 -14.69 -9.24
N GLN A 187 -38.29 -13.51 -9.77
CA GLN A 187 -39.30 -12.61 -10.32
C GLN A 187 -40.05 -13.27 -11.50
N LYS A 188 -39.33 -13.97 -12.39
CA LYS A 188 -39.96 -14.71 -13.51
C LYS A 188 -40.92 -15.82 -13.01
N LEU A 189 -40.59 -16.47 -11.90
CA LEU A 189 -41.47 -17.52 -11.31
C LEU A 189 -42.75 -16.93 -10.69
N LEU A 190 -42.78 -15.66 -10.34
CA LEU A 190 -43.94 -14.96 -9.80
C LEU A 190 -44.94 -14.54 -10.88
N PHE A 191 -44.53 -14.51 -12.15
CA PHE A 191 -45.44 -14.22 -13.23
C PHE A 191 -46.29 -15.43 -13.56
N PRO A 192 -47.62 -15.25 -13.67
CA PRO A 192 -48.51 -16.36 -14.06
C PRO A 192 -48.18 -16.80 -15.48
N VAL A 193 -47.95 -18.10 -15.64
CA VAL A 193 -47.70 -18.72 -16.95
C VAL A 193 -48.99 -18.73 -17.78
N ASP A 194 -50.14 -18.92 -17.09
CA ASP A 194 -51.46 -18.91 -17.72
C ASP A 194 -52.25 -17.68 -17.30
N LEU A 195 -52.58 -16.87 -18.28
CA LEU A 195 -53.42 -15.69 -18.08
C LEU A 195 -54.88 -16.10 -18.22
N PRO A 196 -55.81 -15.49 -17.42
CA PRO A 196 -57.21 -15.81 -17.50
C PRO A 196 -57.76 -15.45 -18.89
N SER A 197 -58.32 -16.45 -19.59
CA SER A 197 -59.02 -16.28 -20.87
C SER A 197 -60.36 -16.98 -20.78
N ASN A 198 -61.44 -16.29 -21.19
CA ASN A 198 -62.81 -16.84 -21.25
C ASN A 198 -63.51 -16.29 -22.48
N GLN A 199 -64.77 -16.65 -22.71
CA GLN A 199 -65.53 -16.23 -23.87
C GLN A 199 -65.74 -14.69 -24.02
N GLN A 200 -65.46 -13.91 -22.94
CA GLN A 200 -65.66 -12.49 -22.88
C GLN A 200 -64.35 -11.71 -22.72
N LEU A 201 -63.25 -12.37 -22.33
CA LEU A 201 -61.99 -11.71 -22.02
C LEU A 201 -60.84 -12.58 -22.47
N ASP A 202 -59.98 -12.01 -23.27
CA ASP A 202 -58.65 -12.58 -23.66
C ASP A 202 -57.55 -11.63 -23.20
N VAL A 203 -56.63 -12.11 -22.33
CA VAL A 203 -55.62 -11.30 -21.71
C VAL A 203 -54.26 -11.76 -22.24
N ALA A 204 -53.50 -10.85 -22.82
CA ALA A 204 -52.11 -11.05 -23.18
C ALA A 204 -51.20 -10.09 -22.36
N ALA A 205 -50.15 -10.62 -21.80
CA ALA A 205 -49.17 -9.82 -21.10
C ALA A 205 -47.78 -10.10 -21.67
N ARG A 206 -46.99 -9.05 -21.85
CA ARG A 206 -45.58 -9.16 -22.23
C ARG A 206 -44.75 -8.48 -21.16
N TYR A 207 -43.80 -9.19 -20.60
CA TYR A 207 -42.82 -8.66 -19.65
C TYR A 207 -41.42 -8.74 -20.25
N GLU A 208 -40.76 -7.60 -20.33
CA GLU A 208 -39.36 -7.49 -20.75
C GLU A 208 -38.63 -6.71 -19.65
N SER A 209 -37.71 -7.41 -18.96
CA SER A 209 -36.84 -6.71 -18.01
C SER A 209 -35.73 -6.00 -18.77
N LYS A 210 -35.52 -4.71 -18.46
CA LYS A 210 -34.40 -3.94 -19.04
C LYS A 210 -33.05 -4.35 -18.47
N HIS A 211 -33.05 -4.88 -17.26
CA HIS A 211 -31.88 -5.40 -16.51
C HIS A 211 -32.24 -6.78 -15.93
N LEU A 212 -31.31 -7.37 -15.17
CA LEU A 212 -31.51 -8.69 -14.55
C LEU A 212 -32.76 -8.76 -13.66
N VAL A 213 -33.13 -7.64 -13.04
CA VAL A 213 -34.38 -7.47 -12.28
C VAL A 213 -35.16 -6.32 -12.92
N GLY A 214 -36.42 -6.56 -13.25
CA GLY A 214 -37.33 -5.56 -13.81
C GLY A 214 -38.25 -5.00 -12.74
N GLY A 215 -38.61 -3.74 -12.86
CA GLY A 215 -39.60 -3.05 -12.06
C GLY A 215 -40.06 -1.81 -12.78
#